data_f010d99662d7722513fd881c27e46f05
#
_entry.id   f010d99662d7722513fd881c27e46f05
#
_cell.length_a   1.000
_cell.length_b   1.000
_cell.length_c   1.000
_cell.angle_alpha   90.00
_cell.angle_beta   90.00
_cell.angle_gamma   90.00
#
_symmetry.space_group_name_H-M   'P 1'
#
loop_
_entity.id
_entity.type
_entity.pdbx_description
1 polymer ?
#
loop_
_entity_poly.entity_id
_entity_poly.type
_entity_poly.pdbx_seq_one_letter_code
_entity_poly.pdbx_strand_id
1 'polypeptide(L)'
;VLKGDTPRFRGETQVGERVLYADRLLRVTSGERSGAPSVALVGEVDRTNSPALARVLREAAGLGGSLVIDAARLSFVDVSGVRVLLGLVREGAATVSEVPAQLRRLLAMLHQTL
;
A
#
# COMPACT_ATOMS: atom_id res chain seq x y z
N VAL A 1 22.01 13.35 3.88
CA VAL A 1 21.79 13.22 4.05
C VAL A 1 21.57 13.19 4.16
N LEU A 2 21.53 13.23 4.08
CA LEU A 2 21.22 13.14 4.24
C LEU A 2 20.95 13.05 4.39
N LYS A 3 21.03 13.10 4.46
CA LYS A 3 20.55 12.85 4.60
C LYS A 3 20.14 12.45 4.84
N GLY A 4 20.08 12.32 4.87
CA GLY A 4 19.56 11.68 5.14
C GLY A 4 19.39 11.18 5.12
N ASP A 5 19.47 10.89 5.18
CA ASP A 5 19.28 10.24 5.17
C ASP A 5 19.32 9.54 5.09
N THR A 6 19.54 9.27 4.97
CA THR A 6 19.54 8.46 4.79
C THR A 6 19.98 7.71 4.77
N PRO A 7 20.29 7.45 4.91
CA PRO A 7 20.66 6.61 4.72
C PRO A 7 20.81 5.82 4.88
N ARG A 8 20.76 5.47 5.21
CA ARG A 8 20.75 4.62 5.18
C ARG A 8 20.68 3.57 4.85
N PHE A 9 20.06 3.46 5.02
CA PHE A 9 20.28 2.33 4.25
C PHE A 9 19.91 2.62 2.87
N ARG A 10 20.61 2.07 2.10
CA ARG A 10 20.49 2.42 0.88
C ARG A 10 19.87 1.47 0.04
N GLY A 11 19.36 1.58 -0.98
CA GLY A 11 18.66 0.64 -1.81
C GLY A 11 17.23 0.45 -1.43
N GLU A 12 16.91 0.89 -0.26
CA GLU A 12 15.56 0.79 0.20
C GLU A 12 14.75 2.03 -0.08
N THR A 13 15.41 3.16 -0.11
CA THR A 13 14.73 4.41 -0.39
C THR A 13 15.39 5.03 -1.59
N GLN A 14 14.63 5.25 -2.62
CA GLN A 14 15.13 5.87 -3.83
C GLN A 14 14.73 7.32 -3.86
N VAL A 15 15.33 8.06 -4.79
CA VAL A 15 14.99 9.45 -4.96
C VAL A 15 13.49 9.54 -5.23
N GLY A 16 12.80 10.38 -4.47
CA GLY A 16 11.37 10.57 -4.58
C GLY A 16 10.53 9.67 -3.70
N GLU A 17 11.13 8.61 -3.12
CA GLU A 17 10.40 7.76 -2.21
C GLU A 17 10.50 8.28 -0.80
N ARG A 18 9.46 8.04 -0.03
CA ARG A 18 9.50 8.31 1.39
C ARG A 18 8.53 7.40 2.10
N VAL A 19 8.79 7.20 3.39
CA VAL A 19 7.94 6.37 4.22
C VAL A 19 6.74 7.18 4.67
N LEU A 20 5.54 6.72 4.34
CA LEU A 20 4.30 7.36 4.75
C LEU A 20 3.81 6.81 6.07
N TYR A 21 4.15 5.55 6.37
CA TYR A 21 3.71 4.88 7.57
C TYR A 21 4.60 3.69 7.83
N ALA A 22 4.89 3.42 9.09
CA ALA A 22 5.62 2.22 9.46
C ALA A 22 5.24 1.80 10.88
N ASP A 23 5.05 0.50 11.07
CA ASP A 23 4.95 -0.10 12.39
C ASP A 23 5.74 -1.39 12.36
N ARG A 24 5.58 -2.25 13.38
CA ARG A 24 6.36 -3.48 13.43
C ARG A 24 6.03 -4.44 12.30
N LEU A 25 4.85 -4.35 11.74
CA LEU A 25 4.36 -5.30 10.77
C LEU A 25 4.36 -4.77 9.34
N LEU A 26 4.13 -3.47 9.17
CA LEU A 26 3.82 -2.90 7.87
C LEU A 26 4.61 -1.63 7.62
N ARG A 27 5.10 -1.50 6.39
CA ARG A 27 5.69 -0.25 5.92
C ARG A 27 4.98 0.15 4.63
N VAL A 28 4.66 1.44 4.53
CA VAL A 28 4.03 2.02 3.33
C VAL A 28 4.94 3.12 2.84
N THR A 29 5.43 2.99 1.60
CA THR A 29 6.31 3.99 1.01
C THR A 29 5.65 4.58 -0.22
N SER A 30 5.90 5.87 -0.45
CA SER A 30 5.36 6.55 -1.62
C SER A 30 6.39 6.58 -2.72
N GLY A 31 5.91 6.67 -3.95
CA GLY A 31 6.75 6.79 -5.11
C GLY A 31 5.91 7.22 -6.29
N GLU A 32 6.41 6.92 -7.47
CA GLU A 32 5.72 7.29 -8.69
C GLU A 32 5.86 6.13 -9.67
N ARG A 33 4.79 5.84 -10.37
CA ARG A 33 4.83 4.79 -11.38
C ARG A 33 4.13 5.33 -12.63
N SER A 34 4.90 5.44 -13.71
CA SER A 34 4.38 5.91 -15.00
C SER A 34 3.69 7.26 -14.87
N GLY A 35 4.26 8.14 -14.05
CA GLY A 35 3.71 9.48 -13.87
C GLY A 35 2.57 9.59 -12.87
N ALA A 36 2.12 8.46 -12.30
CA ALA A 36 1.04 8.48 -11.32
C ALA A 36 1.60 8.25 -9.92
N PRO A 37 0.97 8.83 -8.89
CA PRO A 37 1.39 8.54 -7.52
C PRO A 37 1.22 7.06 -7.23
N SER A 38 2.16 6.49 -6.50
CA SER A 38 2.11 5.08 -6.14
C SER A 38 2.54 4.90 -4.70
N VAL A 39 2.11 3.79 -4.11
CA VAL A 39 2.58 3.36 -2.81
C VAL A 39 2.91 1.88 -2.88
N ALA A 40 3.92 1.48 -2.13
CA ALA A 40 4.26 0.07 -1.97
C ALA A 40 3.96 -0.34 -0.55
N LEU A 41 3.30 -1.48 -0.41
CA LEU A 41 2.96 -2.05 0.89
C LEU A 41 3.90 -3.22 1.14
N VAL A 42 4.64 -3.17 2.26
CA VAL A 42 5.60 -4.22 2.60
C VAL A 42 5.27 -4.74 3.97
N GLY A 43 4.96 -6.03 4.07
CA GLY A 43 4.75 -6.67 5.36
C GLY A 43 3.35 -7.23 5.52
N GLU A 44 2.72 -6.94 6.66
CA GLU A 44 1.46 -7.58 7.05
C GLU A 44 0.43 -6.53 7.42
N VAL A 45 -0.82 -6.79 7.01
CA VAL A 45 -1.96 -5.94 7.36
C VAL A 45 -2.95 -6.76 8.15
N ASP A 46 -3.29 -6.28 9.35
CA ASP A 46 -4.32 -6.89 10.17
C ASP A 46 -5.16 -5.77 10.81
N ARG A 47 -6.02 -6.16 11.75
CA ARG A 47 -6.92 -5.18 12.37
C ARG A 47 -6.20 -4.10 13.16
N THR A 48 -4.98 -4.36 13.60
CA THR A 48 -4.26 -3.37 14.40
C THR A 48 -3.76 -2.22 13.54
N ASN A 49 -3.47 -2.45 12.27
CA ASN A 49 -2.94 -1.39 11.41
C ASN A 49 -3.82 -1.04 10.22
N SER A 50 -4.89 -1.79 9.96
CA SER A 50 -5.74 -1.47 8.81
C SER A 50 -6.39 -0.09 8.89
N PRO A 51 -6.79 0.43 10.06
CA PRO A 51 -7.31 1.81 10.10
C PRO A 51 -6.26 2.85 9.71
N ALA A 52 -5.02 2.67 10.16
CA ALA A 52 -3.94 3.58 9.78
C ALA A 52 -3.66 3.46 8.29
N LEU A 53 -3.68 2.25 7.76
CA LEU A 53 -3.48 2.03 6.33
C LEU A 53 -4.56 2.76 5.52
N ALA A 54 -5.81 2.66 5.94
CA ALA A 54 -6.90 3.34 5.22
C ALA A 54 -6.65 4.84 5.17
N ARG A 55 -6.27 5.43 6.30
CA ARG A 55 -6.02 6.87 6.34
C ARG A 55 -4.86 7.26 5.44
N VAL A 56 -3.76 6.53 5.52
CA VAL A 56 -2.57 6.84 4.74
C VAL A 56 -2.85 6.72 3.25
N LEU A 57 -3.57 5.68 2.85
CA LEU A 57 -3.86 5.48 1.43
C LEU A 57 -4.83 6.55 0.91
N ARG A 58 -5.81 6.97 1.71
CA ARG A 58 -6.72 8.03 1.28
C ARG A 58 -5.99 9.35 1.13
N GLU A 59 -5.05 9.62 2.03
CA GLU A 59 -4.24 10.83 1.91
C GLU A 59 -3.36 10.77 0.66
N ALA A 60 -2.77 9.61 0.39
CA ALA A 60 -1.93 9.46 -0.79
C ALA A 60 -2.72 9.58 -2.07
N ALA A 61 -3.95 9.08 -2.09
CA ALA A 61 -4.80 9.17 -3.27
C ALA A 61 -5.25 10.61 -3.53
N GLY A 62 -5.46 11.37 -2.46
CA GLY A 62 -5.90 12.75 -2.58
C GLY A 62 -7.21 12.85 -3.35
N LEU A 63 -7.37 13.92 -4.10
CA LEU A 63 -8.57 14.13 -4.89
C LEU A 63 -8.44 13.61 -6.31
N GLY A 64 -7.24 13.22 -6.71
CA GLY A 64 -7.00 12.81 -8.10
C GLY A 64 -7.51 11.43 -8.44
N GLY A 65 -7.55 10.53 -7.48
CA GLY A 65 -8.13 9.22 -7.69
C GLY A 65 -7.35 8.31 -8.63
N SER A 66 -6.03 8.49 -8.71
CA SER A 66 -5.23 7.69 -9.63
C SER A 66 -4.06 6.99 -8.92
N LEU A 67 -4.21 6.72 -7.64
CA LEU A 67 -3.16 6.06 -6.87
C LEU A 67 -2.98 4.61 -7.33
N VAL A 68 -1.73 4.20 -7.50
CA VAL A 68 -1.39 2.81 -7.79
C VAL A 68 -0.84 2.19 -6.50
N ILE A 69 -1.46 1.11 -6.06
CA ILE A 69 -1.04 0.41 -4.85
C ILE A 69 -0.32 -0.87 -5.28
N ASP A 70 0.97 -0.95 -4.96
CA ASP A 70 1.78 -2.14 -5.25
C ASP A 70 1.71 -3.05 -4.03
N ALA A 71 1.05 -4.18 -4.18
CA ALA A 71 0.85 -5.13 -3.08
C ALA A 71 1.75 -6.36 -3.18
N ALA A 72 2.76 -6.33 -4.06
CA ALA A 72 3.59 -7.50 -4.32
C ALA A 72 4.30 -8.02 -3.06
N ARG A 73 4.62 -7.13 -2.15
CA ARG A 73 5.38 -7.51 -0.96
C ARG A 73 4.54 -7.63 0.30
N LEU A 74 3.23 -7.70 0.15
CA LEU A 74 2.39 -8.06 1.29
C LEU A 74 2.54 -9.56 1.53
N SER A 75 3.02 -9.91 2.72
CA SER A 75 3.18 -11.32 3.09
C SER A 75 1.94 -11.86 3.80
N PHE A 76 1.09 -10.98 4.29
CA PHE A 76 -0.15 -11.37 4.95
C PHE A 76 -1.13 -10.21 4.92
N VAL A 77 -2.39 -10.51 4.68
CA VAL A 77 -3.46 -9.53 4.78
C VAL A 77 -4.72 -10.27 5.25
N ASP A 78 -5.40 -9.71 6.26
CA ASP A 78 -6.65 -10.30 6.73
C ASP A 78 -7.83 -9.57 6.09
N VAL A 79 -9.04 -9.96 6.51
CA VAL A 79 -10.27 -9.39 5.94
C VAL A 79 -10.32 -7.88 6.12
N SER A 80 -9.83 -7.36 7.25
CA SER A 80 -9.84 -5.92 7.48
C SER A 80 -8.99 -5.20 6.45
N GLY A 81 -7.84 -5.76 6.09
CA GLY A 81 -6.99 -5.19 5.06
C GLY A 81 -7.61 -5.28 3.69
N VAL A 82 -8.25 -6.41 3.39
CA VAL A 82 -8.95 -6.57 2.12
C VAL A 82 -10.03 -5.51 1.97
N ARG A 83 -10.77 -5.23 3.04
CA ARG A 83 -11.83 -4.23 2.99
C ARG A 83 -11.30 -2.83 2.72
N VAL A 84 -10.13 -2.50 3.27
CA VAL A 84 -9.52 -1.21 2.98
C VAL A 84 -9.21 -1.10 1.49
N LEU A 85 -8.56 -2.11 0.93
CA LEU A 85 -8.18 -2.08 -0.49
C LEU A 85 -9.41 -2.07 -1.40
N LEU A 86 -10.38 -2.92 -1.10
CA LEU A 86 -11.61 -2.96 -1.89
C LEU A 86 -12.35 -1.61 -1.86
N GLY A 87 -12.40 -0.98 -0.69
CA GLY A 87 -13.08 0.29 -0.55
C GLY A 87 -12.47 1.34 -1.46
N LEU A 88 -11.15 1.42 -1.47
CA LEU A 88 -10.46 2.41 -2.30
C LEU A 88 -10.67 2.15 -3.79
N VAL A 89 -10.61 0.88 -4.19
CA VAL A 89 -10.80 0.52 -5.60
C VAL A 89 -12.22 0.82 -6.04
N ARG A 90 -13.20 0.48 -5.21
CA ARG A 90 -14.61 0.71 -5.56
C ARG A 90 -14.96 2.18 -5.63
N GLU A 91 -14.28 3.00 -4.84
CA GLU A 91 -14.49 4.44 -4.88
C GLU A 91 -13.79 5.10 -6.07
N GLY A 92 -13.00 4.33 -6.81
CA GLY A 92 -12.24 4.88 -7.91
C GLY A 92 -11.01 5.65 -7.45
N ALA A 93 -10.62 5.52 -6.18
CA ALA A 93 -9.49 6.25 -5.64
C ALA A 93 -8.16 5.61 -5.98
N ALA A 94 -8.14 4.31 -6.24
CA ALA A 94 -6.89 3.59 -6.45
C ALA A 94 -7.10 2.34 -7.28
N THR A 95 -6.00 1.84 -7.83
CA THR A 95 -5.93 0.50 -8.41
C THR A 95 -4.85 -0.27 -7.68
N VAL A 96 -4.98 -1.59 -7.63
CA VAL A 96 -4.00 -2.45 -6.97
C VAL A 96 -3.27 -3.23 -8.05
N SER A 97 -1.94 -3.14 -8.05
CA SER A 97 -1.10 -3.90 -8.93
C SER A 97 -0.41 -5.02 -8.16
N GLU A 98 0.00 -6.06 -8.85
CA GLU A 98 0.80 -7.13 -8.27
C GLU A 98 0.10 -7.78 -7.07
N VAL A 99 -1.13 -8.24 -7.27
CA VAL A 99 -1.92 -8.87 -6.20
C VAL A 99 -1.27 -10.20 -5.84
N PRO A 100 -0.80 -10.37 -4.58
CA PRO A 100 -0.15 -11.63 -4.21
C PRO A 100 -1.16 -12.76 -4.08
N ALA A 101 -0.67 -13.99 -4.12
CA ALA A 101 -1.53 -15.17 -4.13
C ALA A 101 -2.42 -15.26 -2.90
N GLN A 102 -1.89 -14.91 -1.73
CA GLN A 102 -2.67 -14.96 -0.49
C GLN A 102 -3.84 -13.99 -0.54
N LEU A 103 -3.61 -12.78 -1.05
CA LEU A 103 -4.68 -11.81 -1.21
C LEU A 103 -5.70 -12.28 -2.24
N ARG A 104 -5.22 -12.87 -3.34
CA ARG A 104 -6.10 -13.38 -4.38
C ARG A 104 -7.02 -14.47 -3.86
N ARG A 105 -6.46 -15.39 -3.03
CA ARG A 105 -7.26 -16.44 -2.43
C ARG A 105 -8.32 -15.90 -1.49
N LEU A 106 -7.95 -14.88 -0.70
CA LEU A 106 -8.88 -14.28 0.24
C LEU A 106 -10.02 -13.59 -0.49
N LEU A 107 -9.69 -12.89 -1.59
CA LEU A 107 -10.71 -12.26 -2.41
C LEU A 107 -11.67 -13.28 -3.00
N ALA A 108 -11.14 -14.41 -3.46
CA ALA A 108 -11.99 -15.46 -4.02
C ALA A 108 -12.95 -16.01 -2.97
N MET A 109 -12.47 -16.20 -1.74
CA MET A 109 -13.33 -16.66 -0.65
C MET A 109 -14.44 -15.69 -0.33
N LEU A 110 -14.22 -14.41 -0.56
CA LEU A 110 -15.20 -13.37 -0.30
C LEU A 110 -16.02 -13.05 -1.55
N HIS A 111 -15.79 -13.75 -2.65
CA HIS A 111 -16.45 -13.52 -3.94
C HIS A 111 -16.24 -12.08 -4.42
N GLN A 112 -15.00 -11.58 -4.26
CA GLN A 112 -14.64 -10.21 -4.62
C GLN A 112 -13.49 -10.20 -5.60
N THR A 113 -13.37 -9.10 -6.35
CA THR A 113 -12.21 -8.85 -7.21
C THR A 113 -11.73 -7.43 -7.00
N LEU A 114 -10.45 -7.24 -7.22
CA LEU A 114 -9.86 -5.90 -7.18
C LEU A 114 -9.73 -5.30 -8.56
#